data_dbc2a9ee9338e5510a3089d097dc68ae
#
_entry.id   dbc2a9ee9338e5510a3089d097dc68ae
#
_cell.length_a   1.000
_cell.length_b   1.000
_cell.length_c   1.000
_cell.angle_alpha   90.00
_cell.angle_beta   90.00
_cell.angle_gamma   90.00
#
_symmetry.space_group_name_H-M   'P 1'
#
loop_
_entity.id
_entity.type
_entity.pdbx_description
1 polymer ?
#
loop_
_entity_poly.entity_id
_entity_poly.type
_entity_poly.pdbx_seq_one_letter_code
_entity_poly.pdbx_strand_id
1 'polypeptide(L)'
;GILFVPEVLMAANAMKAGMAILKPILADTGAKPVGKMVIGTVKGDIHDIGKNLVGMMMEGAGFEVMDLGINVDAEKFLAALEEHRPDILGMSALLTTTMPYMKVVIDTLKERGIRDDYIVMVGGAPLNDEFGRASGADAYCRDAATAVETAKELVRKAS
;
A
#
# COMPACT_ATOMS: atom_id res chain seq x y z
N GLY A 1 6.98 12.80 13.59
CA GLY A 1 7.83 13.96 13.87
C GLY A 1 8.51 13.95 15.23
N ILE A 2 8.23 12.98 16.11
CA ILE A 2 8.84 12.87 17.46
C ILE A 2 9.88 11.75 17.49
N LEU A 3 9.77 10.74 16.62
CA LEU A 3 10.67 9.60 16.58
C LEU A 3 11.54 9.63 15.31
N PHE A 4 12.81 9.21 15.45
CA PHE A 4 13.70 8.99 14.31
C PHE A 4 13.37 7.67 13.62
N VAL A 5 13.74 7.54 12.32
CA VAL A 5 13.48 6.35 11.50
C VAL A 5 13.91 5.03 12.18
N PRO A 6 15.09 4.91 12.82
CA PRO A 6 15.45 3.68 13.53
C PRO A 6 14.49 3.30 14.66
N GLU A 7 13.97 4.27 15.41
CA GLU A 7 13.03 4.03 16.50
C GLU A 7 11.67 3.58 15.97
N VAL A 8 11.23 4.17 14.86
CA VAL A 8 9.99 3.76 14.16
C VAL A 8 10.12 2.33 13.64
N LEU A 9 11.27 1.97 13.06
CA LEU A 9 11.54 0.62 12.59
C LEU A 9 11.58 -0.40 13.73
N MET A 10 12.15 -0.04 14.90
CA MET A 10 12.13 -0.90 16.08
C MET A 10 10.70 -1.13 16.59
N ALA A 11 9.89 -0.08 16.67
CA ALA A 11 8.49 -0.18 17.06
C ALA A 11 7.67 -1.02 16.06
N ALA A 12 7.90 -0.83 14.76
CA ALA A 12 7.25 -1.61 13.71
C ALA A 12 7.64 -3.09 13.76
N ASN A 13 8.91 -3.41 14.03
CA ASN A 13 9.36 -4.79 14.21
C ASN A 13 8.74 -5.46 15.46
N ALA A 14 8.63 -4.72 16.56
CA ALA A 14 7.96 -5.21 17.77
C ALA A 14 6.47 -5.49 17.50
N MET A 15 5.80 -4.60 16.79
CA MET A 15 4.41 -4.78 16.36
C MET A 15 4.26 -6.00 15.45
N LYS A 16 5.16 -6.18 14.47
CA LYS A 16 5.16 -7.34 13.58
C LYS A 16 5.32 -8.66 14.35
N ALA A 17 6.21 -8.70 15.35
CA ALA A 17 6.39 -9.87 16.22
C ALA A 17 5.12 -10.17 17.03
N GLY A 18 4.47 -9.15 17.59
CA GLY A 18 3.19 -9.28 18.29
C GLY A 18 2.06 -9.77 17.37
N MET A 19 1.97 -9.21 16.15
CA MET A 19 0.98 -9.63 15.16
C MET A 19 1.20 -11.06 14.68
N ALA A 20 2.43 -11.55 14.59
CA ALA A 20 2.71 -12.94 14.26
C ALA A 20 2.09 -13.93 15.25
N ILE A 21 2.00 -13.55 16.53
CA ILE A 21 1.34 -14.33 17.59
C ILE A 21 -0.19 -14.16 17.54
N LEU A 22 -0.67 -12.97 17.27
CA LEU A 22 -2.10 -12.64 17.31
C LEU A 22 -2.86 -13.10 16.04
N LYS A 23 -2.25 -13.05 14.86
CA LYS A 23 -2.90 -13.45 13.60
C LYS A 23 -3.56 -14.82 13.63
N PRO A 24 -2.89 -15.92 14.08
CA PRO A 24 -3.54 -17.23 14.17
C PRO A 24 -4.70 -17.25 15.16
N ILE A 25 -4.58 -16.55 16.30
CA ILE A 25 -5.65 -16.46 17.30
C ILE A 25 -6.87 -15.70 16.76
N LEU A 26 -6.65 -14.60 16.03
CA LEU A 26 -7.71 -13.83 15.38
C LEU A 26 -8.39 -14.63 14.28
N ALA A 27 -7.64 -15.40 13.50
CA ALA A 27 -8.19 -16.29 12.47
C ALA A 27 -9.12 -17.34 13.08
N ASP A 28 -8.73 -17.93 14.21
CA ASP A 28 -9.56 -18.90 14.94
C ASP A 28 -10.85 -18.30 15.52
N THR A 29 -10.88 -17.00 15.80
CA THR A 29 -12.09 -16.30 16.27
C THR A 29 -13.03 -15.90 15.14
N GLY A 30 -12.66 -16.13 13.87
CA GLY A 30 -13.44 -15.71 12.70
C GLY A 30 -13.44 -14.20 12.47
N ALA A 31 -12.53 -13.45 13.09
CA ALA A 31 -12.38 -12.02 12.89
C ALA A 31 -11.98 -11.74 11.43
N LYS A 32 -12.78 -10.95 10.73
CA LYS A 32 -12.48 -10.52 9.37
C LYS A 32 -11.47 -9.37 9.41
N PRO A 33 -10.52 -9.30 8.45
CA PRO A 33 -9.65 -8.14 8.31
C PRO A 33 -10.49 -6.88 8.02
N VAL A 34 -9.97 -5.71 8.38
CA VAL A 34 -10.56 -4.40 8.07
C VAL A 34 -10.67 -4.19 6.57
N GLY A 35 -9.72 -4.72 5.82
CA GLY A 35 -9.64 -4.73 4.37
C GLY A 35 -8.38 -5.45 3.91
N LYS A 36 -8.21 -5.56 2.60
CA LYS A 36 -7.03 -6.17 1.98
C LYS A 36 -6.27 -5.15 1.15
N MET A 37 -4.95 -5.21 1.21
CA MET A 37 -4.06 -4.34 0.43
C MET A 37 -3.02 -5.16 -0.32
N VAL A 38 -2.87 -4.89 -1.60
CA VAL A 38 -1.68 -5.24 -2.38
C VAL A 38 -0.78 -4.02 -2.43
N ILE A 39 0.50 -4.17 -2.13
CA ILE A 39 1.47 -3.08 -2.15
C ILE A 39 2.75 -3.49 -2.86
N GLY A 40 3.37 -2.57 -3.61
CA GLY A 40 4.63 -2.82 -4.30
C GLY A 40 5.39 -1.54 -4.63
N THR A 41 6.71 -1.66 -4.80
CA THR A 41 7.54 -0.60 -5.36
C THR A 41 7.56 -0.74 -6.87
N VAL A 42 7.26 0.34 -7.58
CA VAL A 42 7.08 0.33 -9.04
C VAL A 42 8.34 -0.07 -9.82
N LYS A 43 8.16 -0.48 -11.06
CA LYS A 43 9.23 -0.88 -11.97
C LYS A 43 10.36 0.15 -12.05
N GLY A 44 11.59 -0.35 -11.99
CA GLY A 44 12.80 0.45 -12.03
C GLY A 44 13.22 1.03 -10.67
N ASP A 45 12.42 0.84 -9.63
CA ASP A 45 12.69 1.32 -8.28
C ASP A 45 12.95 0.15 -7.31
N ILE A 46 13.97 0.29 -6.47
CA ILE A 46 14.38 -0.74 -5.51
C ILE A 46 14.24 -0.29 -4.04
N HIS A 47 13.70 0.89 -3.82
CA HIS A 47 13.55 1.45 -2.47
C HIS A 47 12.29 0.87 -1.81
N ASP A 48 12.44 0.26 -0.65
CA ASP A 48 11.37 -0.45 0.03
C ASP A 48 11.16 -0.09 1.52
N ILE A 49 12.07 0.67 2.14
CA ILE A 49 11.98 1.00 3.56
C ILE A 49 10.64 1.67 3.90
N GLY A 50 10.26 2.71 3.16
CA GLY A 50 8.98 3.40 3.36
C GLY A 50 7.78 2.51 3.08
N LYS A 51 7.83 1.72 2.00
CA LYS A 51 6.80 0.75 1.64
C LYS A 51 6.62 -0.32 2.72
N ASN A 52 7.71 -0.88 3.23
CA ASN A 52 7.68 -1.89 4.28
C ASN A 52 7.09 -1.31 5.58
N LEU A 53 7.40 -0.05 5.91
CA LEU A 53 6.81 0.64 7.05
C LEU A 53 5.29 0.80 6.88
N VAL A 54 4.83 1.21 5.70
CA VAL A 54 3.38 1.28 5.38
C VAL A 54 2.73 -0.09 5.56
N GLY A 55 3.31 -1.14 4.98
CA GLY A 55 2.78 -2.51 5.10
C GLY A 55 2.65 -2.95 6.56
N MET A 56 3.70 -2.75 7.36
CA MET A 56 3.68 -3.10 8.79
C MET A 56 2.62 -2.32 9.58
N MET A 57 2.46 -1.03 9.31
CA MET A 57 1.45 -0.21 9.99
C MET A 57 0.03 -0.56 9.54
N MET A 58 -0.17 -0.91 8.27
CA MET A 58 -1.44 -1.41 7.76
C MET A 58 -1.81 -2.75 8.41
N GLU A 59 -0.86 -3.70 8.53
CA GLU A 59 -1.08 -4.94 9.26
C GLU A 59 -1.45 -4.70 10.72
N GLY A 60 -0.75 -3.78 11.41
CA GLY A 60 -1.06 -3.38 12.78
C GLY A 60 -2.43 -2.72 12.93
N ALA A 61 -2.95 -2.13 11.88
CA ALA A 61 -4.29 -1.54 11.83
C ALA A 61 -5.40 -2.55 11.47
N GLY A 62 -5.05 -3.83 11.25
CA GLY A 62 -5.98 -4.92 10.97
C GLY A 62 -6.22 -5.22 9.50
N PHE A 63 -5.41 -4.67 8.59
CA PHE A 63 -5.47 -5.01 7.17
C PHE A 63 -4.68 -6.29 6.87
N GLU A 64 -5.14 -7.05 5.88
CA GLU A 64 -4.35 -8.10 5.25
C GLU A 64 -3.49 -7.45 4.16
N VAL A 65 -2.17 -7.63 4.22
CA VAL A 65 -1.23 -6.99 3.30
C VAL A 65 -0.45 -8.01 2.50
N MET A 66 -0.52 -7.88 1.16
CA MET A 66 0.24 -8.66 0.19
C MET A 66 1.33 -7.77 -0.41
N ASP A 67 2.56 -7.97 0.02
CA ASP A 67 3.72 -7.21 -0.46
C ASP A 67 4.35 -7.90 -1.67
N LEU A 68 4.33 -7.22 -2.82
CA LEU A 68 4.89 -7.71 -4.08
C LEU A 68 6.40 -7.48 -4.21
N GLY A 69 7.00 -6.79 -3.23
CA GLY A 69 8.41 -6.44 -3.22
C GLY A 69 8.72 -5.19 -4.06
N ILE A 70 9.87 -5.21 -4.71
CA ILE A 70 10.44 -4.11 -5.48
C ILE A 70 10.40 -4.39 -6.98
N ASN A 71 10.60 -3.35 -7.80
CA ASN A 71 10.70 -3.45 -9.26
C ASN A 71 9.49 -4.20 -9.87
N VAL A 72 8.29 -3.83 -9.42
CA VAL A 72 7.03 -4.46 -9.83
C VAL A 72 6.48 -3.78 -11.08
N ASP A 73 6.30 -4.53 -12.15
CA ASP A 73 5.68 -4.02 -13.37
C ASP A 73 4.14 -4.10 -13.34
N ALA A 74 3.50 -3.48 -14.33
CA ALA A 74 2.04 -3.40 -14.40
C ALA A 74 1.39 -4.78 -14.44
N GLU A 75 1.92 -5.72 -15.22
CA GLU A 75 1.33 -7.07 -15.34
C GLU A 75 1.40 -7.83 -14.01
N LYS A 76 2.49 -7.67 -13.24
CA LYS A 76 2.59 -8.28 -11.91
C LYS A 76 1.62 -7.65 -10.91
N PHE A 77 1.40 -6.33 -10.97
CA PHE A 77 0.34 -5.69 -10.19
C PHE A 77 -1.04 -6.24 -10.57
N LEU A 78 -1.36 -6.31 -11.86
CA LEU A 78 -2.64 -6.82 -12.33
C LEU A 78 -2.88 -8.28 -11.91
N ALA A 79 -1.89 -9.15 -12.09
CA ALA A 79 -1.99 -10.55 -11.67
C ALA A 79 -2.28 -10.68 -10.17
N ALA A 80 -1.62 -9.87 -9.33
CA ALA A 80 -1.87 -9.86 -7.90
C ALA A 80 -3.28 -9.32 -7.55
N LEU A 81 -3.77 -8.32 -8.27
CA LEU A 81 -5.13 -7.81 -8.08
C LEU A 81 -6.19 -8.87 -8.44
N GLU A 82 -6.01 -9.61 -9.51
CA GLU A 82 -6.90 -10.72 -9.91
C GLU A 82 -6.88 -11.86 -8.89
N GLU A 83 -5.69 -12.25 -8.41
CA GLU A 83 -5.50 -13.35 -7.47
C GLU A 83 -6.06 -13.05 -6.09
N HIS A 84 -5.72 -11.88 -5.55
CA HIS A 84 -6.01 -11.55 -4.15
C HIS A 84 -7.28 -10.74 -3.96
N ARG A 85 -7.79 -10.09 -5.01
CA ARG A 85 -8.99 -9.22 -5.00
C ARG A 85 -8.98 -8.28 -3.79
N PRO A 86 -7.96 -7.42 -3.67
CA PRO A 86 -7.84 -6.50 -2.55
C PRO A 86 -8.81 -5.33 -2.69
N ASP A 87 -9.04 -4.61 -1.60
CA ASP A 87 -9.72 -3.32 -1.62
C ASP A 87 -8.79 -2.20 -2.09
N ILE A 88 -7.48 -2.34 -1.77
CA ILE A 88 -6.50 -1.27 -1.96
C ILE A 88 -5.30 -1.77 -2.80
N LEU A 89 -4.93 -0.97 -3.79
CA LEU A 89 -3.63 -1.03 -4.46
C LEU A 89 -2.74 0.10 -3.95
N GLY A 90 -1.64 -0.25 -3.29
CA GLY A 90 -0.60 0.68 -2.85
C GLY A 90 0.61 0.66 -3.77
N MET A 91 1.08 1.81 -4.20
CA MET A 91 2.29 1.93 -5.02
C MET A 91 3.30 2.89 -4.39
N SER A 92 4.57 2.49 -4.38
CA SER A 92 5.68 3.27 -3.86
C SER A 92 6.71 3.57 -4.94
N ALA A 93 7.27 4.79 -4.91
CA ALA A 93 8.44 5.19 -5.70
C ALA A 93 9.28 6.22 -4.94
N LEU A 94 10.60 6.13 -5.03
CA LEU A 94 11.50 7.08 -4.37
C LEU A 94 12.28 7.97 -5.35
N LEU A 95 12.22 7.70 -6.65
CA LEU A 95 12.92 8.46 -7.67
C LEU A 95 11.94 9.23 -8.56
N THR A 96 12.31 10.45 -8.94
CA THR A 96 11.53 11.25 -9.91
C THR A 96 11.44 10.57 -11.29
N THR A 97 12.40 9.70 -11.59
CA THR A 97 12.45 8.92 -12.84
C THR A 97 11.55 7.68 -12.80
N THR A 98 11.19 7.17 -11.63
CA THR A 98 10.36 5.96 -11.45
C THR A 98 8.91 6.28 -11.10
N MET A 99 8.63 7.41 -10.43
CA MET A 99 7.27 7.80 -10.06
C MET A 99 6.29 7.85 -11.25
N PRO A 100 6.66 8.23 -12.50
CA PRO A 100 5.73 8.22 -13.62
C PRO A 100 5.16 6.83 -13.96
N TYR A 101 5.85 5.75 -13.54
CA TYR A 101 5.37 4.39 -13.76
C TYR A 101 4.06 4.09 -12.99
N MET A 102 3.78 4.80 -11.91
CA MET A 102 2.47 4.71 -11.22
C MET A 102 1.31 5.01 -12.16
N LYS A 103 1.48 6.05 -13.00
CA LYS A 103 0.47 6.38 -14.01
C LYS A 103 0.32 5.28 -15.07
N VAL A 104 1.42 4.63 -15.46
CA VAL A 104 1.37 3.48 -16.39
C VAL A 104 0.52 2.36 -15.81
N VAL A 105 0.70 2.01 -14.54
CA VAL A 105 -0.12 0.99 -13.86
C VAL A 105 -1.59 1.40 -13.83
N ILE A 106 -1.89 2.64 -13.44
CA ILE A 106 -3.27 3.16 -13.37
C ILE A 106 -3.94 3.19 -14.75
N ASP A 107 -3.21 3.62 -15.79
CA ASP A 107 -3.74 3.63 -17.15
C ASP A 107 -4.00 2.21 -17.66
N THR A 108 -3.14 1.24 -17.32
CA THR A 108 -3.37 -0.17 -17.63
C THR A 108 -4.64 -0.71 -16.95
N LEU A 109 -4.92 -0.32 -15.69
CA LEU A 109 -6.18 -0.65 -15.01
C LEU A 109 -7.39 -0.06 -15.74
N LYS A 110 -7.29 1.18 -16.24
CA LYS A 110 -8.35 1.83 -17.04
C LYS A 110 -8.59 1.11 -18.36
N GLU A 111 -7.52 0.76 -19.07
CA GLU A 111 -7.59 0.00 -20.33
C GLU A 111 -8.26 -1.35 -20.17
N ARG A 112 -8.07 -1.99 -19.02
CA ARG A 112 -8.74 -3.25 -18.65
C ARG A 112 -10.16 -3.06 -18.10
N GLY A 113 -10.61 -1.81 -17.88
CA GLY A 113 -11.94 -1.50 -17.35
C GLY A 113 -12.14 -1.84 -15.87
N ILE A 114 -11.05 -1.98 -15.11
CA ILE A 114 -11.06 -2.40 -13.70
C ILE A 114 -10.51 -1.34 -12.73
N ARG A 115 -10.27 -0.09 -13.23
CA ARG A 115 -9.69 0.97 -12.39
C ARG A 115 -10.54 1.28 -11.16
N ASP A 116 -11.85 1.27 -11.31
CA ASP A 116 -12.81 1.68 -10.28
C ASP A 116 -13.11 0.54 -9.29
N ASP A 117 -12.60 -0.67 -9.55
CA ASP A 117 -12.74 -1.81 -8.65
C ASP A 117 -11.79 -1.72 -7.43
N TYR A 118 -10.80 -0.82 -7.48
CA TYR A 118 -9.76 -0.71 -6.47
C TYR A 118 -9.54 0.73 -6.02
N ILE A 119 -9.31 0.90 -4.73
CA ILE A 119 -8.78 2.13 -4.15
C ILE A 119 -7.28 2.19 -4.44
N VAL A 120 -6.83 3.18 -5.20
CA VAL A 120 -5.41 3.32 -5.57
C VAL A 120 -4.75 4.41 -4.72
N MET A 121 -3.77 4.00 -3.92
CA MET A 121 -2.99 4.88 -3.04
C MET A 121 -1.54 4.93 -3.49
N VAL A 122 -0.96 6.12 -3.53
CA VAL A 122 0.44 6.34 -3.94
C VAL A 122 1.21 7.05 -2.85
N GLY A 123 2.50 6.71 -2.72
CA GLY A 123 3.40 7.33 -1.74
C GLY A 123 4.87 7.25 -2.17
N GLY A 124 5.68 8.08 -1.52
CA GLY A 124 7.11 8.17 -1.76
C GLY A 124 7.61 9.61 -1.69
N ALA A 125 8.89 9.79 -1.32
CA ALA A 125 9.45 11.10 -1.04
C ALA A 125 9.34 12.16 -2.17
N PRO A 126 9.48 11.81 -3.47
CA PRO A 126 9.35 12.79 -4.53
C PRO A 126 7.91 13.13 -4.91
N LEU A 127 6.92 12.41 -4.38
CA LEU A 127 5.51 12.60 -4.69
C LEU A 127 4.89 13.76 -3.90
N ASN A 128 3.80 14.28 -4.43
CA ASN A 128 2.94 15.27 -3.78
C ASN A 128 1.47 15.06 -4.19
N ASP A 129 0.56 15.83 -3.61
CA ASP A 129 -0.87 15.76 -3.90
C ASP A 129 -1.21 16.03 -5.38
N GLU A 130 -0.48 16.94 -6.01
CA GLU A 130 -0.71 17.27 -7.42
C GLU A 130 -0.39 16.09 -8.32
N PHE A 131 0.76 15.44 -8.09
CA PHE A 131 1.13 14.22 -8.81
C PHE A 131 0.15 13.08 -8.56
N GLY A 132 -0.24 12.86 -7.30
CA GLY A 132 -1.22 11.83 -6.95
C GLY A 132 -2.51 11.98 -7.76
N ARG A 133 -3.08 13.18 -7.77
CA ARG A 133 -4.28 13.48 -8.58
C ARG A 133 -4.05 13.34 -10.07
N ALA A 134 -2.95 13.88 -10.59
CA ALA A 134 -2.62 13.83 -12.02
C ALA A 134 -2.35 12.39 -12.51
N SER A 135 -1.85 11.51 -11.66
CA SER A 135 -1.67 10.10 -11.99
C SER A 135 -2.98 9.31 -12.06
N GLY A 136 -4.04 9.81 -11.45
CA GLY A 136 -5.34 9.14 -11.33
C GLY A 136 -5.47 8.25 -10.10
N ALA A 137 -4.61 8.44 -9.09
CA ALA A 137 -4.75 7.80 -7.79
C ALA A 137 -5.90 8.43 -6.97
N ASP A 138 -6.49 7.65 -6.06
CA ASP A 138 -7.53 8.12 -5.15
C ASP A 138 -6.94 8.92 -3.99
N ALA A 139 -5.72 8.58 -3.58
CA ALA A 139 -5.01 9.30 -2.53
C ALA A 139 -3.50 9.28 -2.70
N TYR A 140 -2.87 10.40 -2.32
CA TYR A 140 -1.46 10.48 -2.01
C TYR A 140 -1.27 10.43 -0.49
N CYS A 141 -0.33 9.60 -0.03
CA CYS A 141 0.00 9.46 1.37
C CYS A 141 1.46 9.87 1.61
N ARG A 142 1.64 10.97 2.33
CA ARG A 142 2.98 11.52 2.61
C ARG A 142 3.82 10.67 3.56
N ASP A 143 3.16 9.87 4.39
CA ASP A 143 3.76 9.01 5.40
C ASP A 143 2.86 7.80 5.72
N ALA A 144 3.40 6.84 6.48
CA ALA A 144 2.70 5.60 6.80
C ALA A 144 1.48 5.80 7.72
N ALA A 145 1.50 6.78 8.62
CA ALA A 145 0.36 7.08 9.49
C ALA A 145 -0.81 7.62 8.66
N THR A 146 -0.53 8.58 7.77
CA THR A 146 -1.52 9.11 6.83
C THR A 146 -2.07 7.99 5.93
N ALA A 147 -1.23 7.04 5.48
CA ALA A 147 -1.67 5.92 4.67
C ALA A 147 -2.72 5.05 5.40
N VAL A 148 -2.48 4.72 6.65
CA VAL A 148 -3.42 3.92 7.47
C VAL A 148 -4.75 4.65 7.68
N GLU A 149 -4.72 5.93 8.03
CA GLU A 149 -5.92 6.74 8.25
C GLU A 149 -6.76 6.85 6.99
N THR A 150 -6.11 7.19 5.87
CA THR A 150 -6.75 7.31 4.56
C THR A 150 -7.35 5.97 4.11
N ALA A 151 -6.62 4.87 4.27
CA ALA A 151 -7.11 3.54 3.92
C ALA A 151 -8.40 3.17 4.67
N LYS A 152 -8.43 3.38 6.00
CA LYS A 152 -9.61 3.13 6.84
C LYS A 152 -10.82 3.95 6.38
N GLU A 153 -10.58 5.22 6.05
CA GLU A 153 -11.64 6.12 5.60
C GLU A 153 -12.22 5.67 4.25
N LEU A 154 -11.35 5.37 3.27
CA LEU A 154 -11.77 5.01 1.93
C LEU A 154 -12.47 3.64 1.89
N VAL A 155 -11.96 2.63 2.59
CA VAL A 155 -12.61 1.31 2.66
C VAL A 155 -13.99 1.42 3.32
N ARG A 156 -14.13 2.22 4.39
CA ARG A 156 -15.44 2.45 5.04
C ARG A 156 -16.46 3.14 4.12
N LYS A 157 -16.00 4.00 3.21
CA LYS A 157 -16.88 4.68 2.24
C LYS A 157 -17.31 3.79 1.08
N ALA A 158 -16.50 2.77 0.77
CA ALA A 158 -16.77 1.82 -0.30
C ALA A 158 -17.63 0.61 0.13
N SER A 159 -17.76 0.38 1.45
CA SER A 159 -18.60 -0.66 2.05
C SER A 159 -20.03 -0.21 2.23
#